data_f671f1e133356bfaeaef6447fee64404
#
_entry.id   f671f1e133356bfaeaef6447fee64404
#
_cell.length_a   1.000
_cell.length_b   1.000
_cell.length_c   1.000
_cell.angle_alpha   90.00
_cell.angle_beta   90.00
_cell.angle_gamma   90.00
#
_symmetry.space_group_name_H-M   'P 1'
#
loop_
_entity.id
_entity.type
_entity.pdbx_description
1 polymer ?
#
loop_
_entity_poly.entity_id
_entity_poly.type
_entity_poly.pdbx_seq_one_letter_code
_entity_poly.pdbx_strand_id
1 'polypeptide(L)'
;MSSRHVTRSTGLLRQTSFRSRTLFFWQRSPNSRNSASIHSSARPSQERLNSPRPGSSTQNPPKENRRYEIARLLSLSSLVSILTYYLTTEPTRKQLSKSTTPLSAASKPRHNTTPTNLQAAYTEFCNIVGPGNVSTQDADLDGHAGSDWSSYATKAKEKPSLIVYPASTKEVSEVMKVCHRRTIPVTAYSGGTSLEGHFASTRGGLCIDFARMDYIIALHPRDLDVVVQPAVRWEDLNEQLAEKGLFFPPDPGPGAKIGGMVGTGCSGTNSYRYGTMREWVISLTVVLADGTIIKTRQRPRKSSAGYDLTKMFIGSEGTLGLVTEATLKITVLPKNQRVAIATFPSIHNAAECVGLVVSEGVPISGIEILDNVQMWCINESKSTRRTWKEAPTLFFKFAGTSISVQEQISIVQKAAEKTGSQSFEFASNDEEAQELWSARKEALWSVISMKRKPDDQVWTTDIAVPISKLPDIIEQTKEDIRKSGLLGTIVGHVGDGNFHAFLLFNKSEYKIAEDLVHRMVKRAVDMEGTVTGEHGVGLVKRDYLARELGQETVDAMRKLKQAFDPLCLLNCDKVIRMENVAGDEVSPR
;
A
#
# COMPACT_ATOMS: atom_id res chain seq x y z
N MET A 1 -27.19 -49.70 38.16
CA MET A 1 -27.60 -49.23 39.52
C MET A 1 -27.28 -47.75 39.53
N SER A 2 -28.14 -46.87 39.56
CA SER A 2 -29.42 -46.38 40.02
C SER A 2 -29.55 -44.98 39.37
N SER A 3 -30.35 -44.70 38.42
CA SER A 3 -31.73 -44.18 38.32
C SER A 3 -32.16 -43.16 39.38
N ARG A 4 -32.49 -41.93 38.89
CA ARG A 4 -33.61 -41.04 39.26
C ARG A 4 -33.55 -39.84 38.32
N HIS A 5 -34.38 -39.68 37.37
CA HIS A 5 -35.76 -39.24 37.20
C HIS A 5 -36.16 -37.93 37.90
N VAL A 6 -36.84 -37.11 37.08
CA VAL A 6 -38.00 -36.20 37.31
C VAL A 6 -37.61 -34.74 37.48
N THR A 7 -38.15 -33.74 36.80
CA THR A 7 -39.48 -33.49 36.25
C THR A 7 -39.51 -32.36 35.23
N ARG A 8 -40.48 -32.43 34.32
CA ARG A 8 -40.94 -31.36 33.41
C ARG A 8 -41.67 -30.26 34.17
N SER A 9 -41.56 -29.02 33.68
CA SER A 9 -42.68 -28.09 33.81
C SER A 9 -42.81 -27.29 32.49
N THR A 10 -43.94 -27.44 31.90
CA THR A 10 -44.53 -26.74 30.78
C THR A 10 -45.11 -25.40 31.25
N GLY A 11 -44.90 -24.35 30.50
CA GLY A 11 -45.58 -23.07 30.67
C GLY A 11 -45.86 -22.43 29.31
N LEU A 12 -47.14 -22.41 29.00
CA LEU A 12 -47.74 -21.93 27.73
C LEU A 12 -47.75 -20.39 27.60
N LEU A 13 -47.56 -19.98 26.38
CA LEU A 13 -48.27 -18.93 25.58
C LEU A 13 -48.57 -17.55 26.22
N ARG A 14 -48.06 -16.51 25.54
CA ARG A 14 -48.95 -15.46 25.01
C ARG A 14 -48.31 -14.75 23.83
N GLN A 15 -48.96 -14.91 22.67
CA GLN A 15 -48.85 -14.03 21.51
C GLN A 15 -49.50 -12.69 21.83
N THR A 16 -48.84 -11.59 21.48
CA THR A 16 -49.54 -10.34 21.17
C THR A 16 -48.92 -9.75 19.92
N SER A 17 -49.70 -9.74 18.88
CA SER A 17 -49.51 -9.02 17.66
C SER A 17 -49.61 -7.52 17.85
N PHE A 18 -48.68 -6.74 17.32
CA PHE A 18 -48.95 -5.35 16.98
C PHE A 18 -48.43 -5.07 15.57
N ARG A 19 -49.42 -4.93 14.67
CA ARG A 19 -49.22 -4.26 13.37
C ARG A 19 -49.25 -2.75 13.63
N SER A 20 -48.35 -2.01 13.06
CA SER A 20 -48.66 -0.71 12.47
C SER A 20 -47.67 -0.39 11.34
N ARG A 21 -48.29 -0.22 10.20
CA ARG A 21 -47.73 0.39 9.00
C ARG A 21 -47.53 1.89 9.27
N THR A 22 -46.43 2.46 8.84
CA THR A 22 -46.40 3.84 8.44
C THR A 22 -45.48 4.01 7.25
N LEU A 23 -46.08 4.25 6.13
CA LEU A 23 -45.52 4.77 4.88
C LEU A 23 -45.14 6.24 5.13
N PHE A 24 -43.98 6.65 4.73
CA PHE A 24 -43.67 8.06 4.52
C PHE A 24 -43.34 8.30 3.05
N PHE A 25 -44.25 9.07 2.47
CA PHE A 25 -44.20 9.65 1.13
C PHE A 25 -43.11 10.73 1.04
N TRP A 26 -42.41 10.73 -0.04
CA TRP A 26 -41.66 11.87 -0.55
C TRP A 26 -42.65 12.88 -1.17
N GLN A 27 -42.66 14.10 -0.66
CA GLN A 27 -43.29 15.24 -1.36
C GLN A 27 -42.22 16.28 -1.70
N ARG A 28 -42.12 16.51 -2.99
CA ARG A 28 -41.48 17.70 -3.56
C ARG A 28 -42.41 18.87 -3.37
N SER A 29 -41.90 20.05 -3.16
CA SER A 29 -42.59 21.28 -3.51
C SER A 29 -41.63 22.43 -3.80
N PRO A 30 -42.16 23.45 -4.51
CA PRO A 30 -41.34 24.18 -5.46
C PRO A 30 -41.06 25.64 -5.03
N ASN A 31 -40.25 26.26 -5.87
CA ASN A 31 -39.92 27.67 -5.97
C ASN A 31 -41.00 28.67 -5.58
N SER A 32 -40.62 29.75 -4.91
CA SER A 32 -41.15 31.07 -5.20
C SER A 32 -40.07 32.15 -5.06
N ARG A 33 -39.91 32.87 -6.16
CA ARG A 33 -39.25 34.17 -6.28
C ARG A 33 -40.13 35.24 -5.58
N ASN A 34 -39.47 36.33 -5.11
CA ASN A 34 -39.84 37.73 -5.26
C ASN A 34 -38.79 38.57 -4.51
N SER A 35 -38.03 39.33 -5.12
CA SER A 35 -38.01 40.70 -5.70
C SER A 35 -38.88 41.74 -4.99
N ALA A 36 -38.22 42.79 -4.48
CA ALA A 36 -38.55 44.20 -4.41
C ALA A 36 -37.48 44.90 -3.57
N SER A 37 -36.60 45.69 -4.02
CA SER A 37 -36.61 47.08 -4.59
C SER A 37 -37.39 48.09 -3.77
N ILE A 38 -36.75 49.21 -3.62
CA ILE A 38 -37.30 50.57 -3.70
C ILE A 38 -37.03 51.49 -2.50
N HIS A 39 -36.34 52.52 -2.85
CA HIS A 39 -36.43 53.99 -2.65
C HIS A 39 -35.90 54.56 -1.33
N SER A 40 -35.10 55.51 -1.43
CA SER A 40 -34.96 56.86 -2.06
C SER A 40 -35.26 57.98 -1.08
N SER A 41 -34.46 59.00 -1.25
CA SER A 41 -34.71 60.43 -1.02
C SER A 41 -34.60 60.92 0.44
N ALA A 42 -34.11 62.05 0.75
CA ALA A 42 -33.94 63.28 0.04
C ALA A 42 -33.02 64.23 0.82
N ARG A 43 -32.39 65.10 0.12
CA ARG A 43 -31.98 66.45 0.63
C ARG A 43 -33.28 67.33 0.79
N PRO A 44 -33.28 68.54 1.44
CA PRO A 44 -32.49 69.69 1.03
C PRO A 44 -32.08 70.71 2.12
N SER A 45 -31.27 71.57 1.70
CA SER A 45 -31.19 73.02 1.49
C SER A 45 -30.90 73.95 2.69
N GLN A 46 -29.90 74.71 2.48
CA GLN A 46 -29.74 76.16 2.28
C GLN A 46 -30.13 77.08 3.44
N GLU A 47 -29.16 77.97 3.78
CA GLU A 47 -29.23 79.46 3.66
C GLU A 47 -28.04 80.11 4.33
N ARG A 48 -27.23 80.82 3.68
CA ARG A 48 -26.92 82.20 3.36
C ARG A 48 -26.86 83.23 4.51
N LEU A 49 -25.87 84.09 4.32
CA LEU A 49 -25.68 85.50 4.59
C LEU A 49 -24.77 85.87 5.74
N ASN A 50 -23.73 86.62 5.67
CA ASN A 50 -23.36 87.90 5.08
C ASN A 50 -21.97 88.30 5.47
N SER A 51 -21.23 88.97 4.61
CA SER A 51 -20.01 89.72 4.87
C SER A 51 -20.32 91.14 5.42
N PRO A 52 -19.36 91.87 5.98
CA PRO A 52 -18.44 92.64 5.14
C PRO A 52 -17.00 92.86 5.66
N ARG A 53 -16.18 93.32 4.72
CA ARG A 53 -14.78 93.83 4.82
C ARG A 53 -14.69 95.19 5.57
N PRO A 54 -13.49 95.88 5.72
CA PRO A 54 -12.13 95.59 5.35
C PRO A 54 -11.07 96.00 6.41
N GLY A 55 -9.76 95.77 6.19
CA GLY A 55 -8.69 96.53 6.78
C GLY A 55 -7.32 95.98 6.83
N SER A 56 -6.48 96.44 5.88
CA SER A 56 -5.01 96.75 5.90
C SER A 56 -3.97 95.68 6.27
N SER A 57 -3.23 95.30 5.25
CA SER A 57 -1.77 95.21 5.06
C SER A 57 -0.82 94.98 6.25
N THR A 58 -0.10 93.85 6.15
CA THR A 58 1.36 93.81 6.20
C THR A 58 1.90 92.53 5.56
N GLN A 59 2.86 92.71 4.65
CA GLN A 59 3.55 91.67 3.92
C GLN A 59 4.51 90.89 4.82
N ASN A 60 4.40 89.54 4.81
CA ASN A 60 5.54 88.66 5.13
C ASN A 60 5.52 87.49 4.07
N PRO A 61 6.72 87.01 3.67
CA PRO A 61 6.87 86.15 2.52
C PRO A 61 6.33 84.72 2.78
N PRO A 62 6.08 83.92 1.72
CA PRO A 62 5.13 82.83 1.75
C PRO A 62 5.66 81.60 2.50
N LYS A 63 5.03 81.26 3.59
CA LYS A 63 5.15 79.97 4.27
C LYS A 63 4.48 78.79 3.52
N GLU A 64 3.92 79.04 2.32
CA GLU A 64 3.18 78.01 1.56
C GLU A 64 4.06 76.95 0.90
N ASN A 65 5.29 77.27 0.47
CA ASN A 65 6.12 76.31 -0.21
C ASN A 65 6.62 75.17 0.70
N ARG A 66 6.82 75.42 1.99
CA ARG A 66 7.33 74.39 2.91
C ARG A 66 6.28 73.34 3.29
N ARG A 67 5.01 73.72 3.33
CA ARG A 67 3.91 72.75 3.57
C ARG A 67 3.62 71.91 2.33
N TYR A 68 3.71 72.48 1.14
CA TYR A 68 3.60 71.72 -0.12
C TYR A 68 4.78 70.79 -0.32
N GLU A 69 5.98 71.16 0.02
CA GLU A 69 7.16 70.27 -0.04
C GLU A 69 7.08 69.14 0.97
N ILE A 70 6.67 69.41 2.20
CA ILE A 70 6.46 68.38 3.23
C ILE A 70 5.30 67.41 2.82
N ALA A 71 4.19 67.93 2.30
CA ALA A 71 3.09 67.12 1.80
C ALA A 71 3.51 66.25 0.58
N ARG A 72 4.36 66.80 -0.30
CA ARG A 72 4.94 66.07 -1.45
C ARG A 72 5.93 65.01 -1.03
N LEU A 73 6.78 65.27 -0.04
CA LEU A 73 7.71 64.29 0.55
C LEU A 73 6.94 63.19 1.30
N LEU A 74 5.88 63.50 2.04
CA LEU A 74 5.04 62.52 2.72
C LEU A 74 4.25 61.66 1.72
N SER A 75 3.74 62.26 0.63
CA SER A 75 3.08 61.49 -0.43
C SER A 75 4.03 60.60 -1.22
N LEU A 76 5.27 61.05 -1.50
CA LEU A 76 6.32 60.23 -2.10
C LEU A 76 6.77 59.11 -1.14
N SER A 77 6.98 59.40 0.13
CA SER A 77 7.31 58.41 1.15
C SER A 77 6.21 57.37 1.32
N SER A 78 4.94 57.78 1.31
CA SER A 78 3.77 56.88 1.31
C SER A 78 3.71 56.03 0.05
N LEU A 79 3.96 56.58 -1.12
CA LEU A 79 4.01 55.87 -2.40
C LEU A 79 5.19 54.87 -2.42
N VAL A 80 6.37 55.28 -1.94
CA VAL A 80 7.53 54.38 -1.81
C VAL A 80 7.25 53.28 -0.79
N SER A 81 6.64 53.59 0.35
CA SER A 81 6.25 52.58 1.34
C SER A 81 5.18 51.60 0.80
N ILE A 82 4.19 52.10 0.06
CA ILE A 82 3.18 51.28 -0.61
C ILE A 82 3.83 50.44 -1.71
N LEU A 83 4.71 51.01 -2.52
CA LEU A 83 5.43 50.29 -3.57
C LEU A 83 6.41 49.26 -2.96
N THR A 84 7.12 49.60 -1.89
CA THR A 84 7.97 48.67 -1.14
C THR A 84 7.14 47.56 -0.49
N TYR A 85 6.00 47.92 0.11
CA TYR A 85 5.04 46.93 0.62
C TYR A 85 4.52 46.00 -0.51
N TYR A 86 4.11 46.53 -1.67
CA TYR A 86 3.74 45.74 -2.82
C TYR A 86 4.91 44.91 -3.38
N LEU A 87 6.10 45.49 -3.53
CA LEU A 87 7.27 44.78 -4.05
C LEU A 87 7.84 43.75 -3.05
N THR A 88 7.68 43.96 -1.74
CA THR A 88 8.12 43.00 -0.72
C THR A 88 7.03 41.99 -0.31
N THR A 89 5.75 42.34 -0.50
CA THR A 89 4.63 41.41 -0.21
C THR A 89 4.11 40.67 -1.44
N GLU A 90 4.39 41.15 -2.67
CA GLU A 90 4.02 40.39 -3.89
C GLU A 90 4.86 39.12 -4.11
N PRO A 91 6.14 39.01 -3.76
CA PRO A 91 6.78 37.68 -3.81
C PRO A 91 6.32 36.75 -2.67
N THR A 92 5.63 37.28 -1.66
CA THR A 92 4.95 36.49 -0.61
C THR A 92 3.43 36.42 -0.76
N ARG A 93 2.85 36.91 -1.82
CA ARG A 93 1.57 36.33 -2.29
C ARG A 93 1.90 34.87 -2.54
N LYS A 94 1.76 34.04 -1.49
CA LYS A 94 1.86 32.58 -1.52
C LYS A 94 1.31 32.17 -2.87
N GLN A 95 2.20 31.76 -3.76
CA GLN A 95 1.80 31.03 -4.95
C GLN A 95 0.75 30.06 -4.43
N LEU A 96 -0.52 30.26 -4.78
CA LEU A 96 -1.64 29.46 -4.24
C LEU A 96 -1.15 28.04 -4.31
N SER A 97 -0.93 27.40 -3.14
CA SER A 97 -0.16 26.16 -3.10
C SER A 97 -0.92 25.17 -3.97
N LYS A 98 -0.31 24.75 -5.07
CA LYS A 98 -0.93 23.81 -6.00
C LYS A 98 -1.34 22.56 -5.24
N SER A 99 -2.41 21.90 -5.68
CA SER A 99 -2.85 20.62 -5.13
C SER A 99 -1.83 19.50 -5.32
N THR A 100 -0.89 19.69 -6.25
CA THR A 100 0.19 18.76 -6.59
C THR A 100 1.56 19.39 -6.33
N THR A 101 2.59 18.56 -6.16
CA THR A 101 3.98 19.00 -6.03
C THR A 101 4.84 18.32 -7.09
N PRO A 102 5.16 19.02 -8.20
CA PRO A 102 6.10 18.53 -9.19
C PRO A 102 7.47 18.24 -8.56
N LEU A 103 8.20 17.28 -9.11
CA LEU A 103 9.53 16.90 -8.59
C LEU A 103 10.49 18.09 -8.55
N SER A 104 10.43 18.99 -9.52
CA SER A 104 11.22 20.22 -9.58
C SER A 104 10.93 21.22 -8.45
N ALA A 105 9.73 21.15 -7.85
CA ALA A 105 9.29 21.99 -6.75
C ALA A 105 9.32 21.27 -5.38
N ALA A 106 9.70 19.99 -5.36
CA ALA A 106 9.83 19.23 -4.12
C ALA A 106 10.98 19.74 -3.28
N SER A 107 10.76 19.83 -1.97
CA SER A 107 11.84 20.10 -1.04
C SER A 107 12.79 18.91 -1.01
N LYS A 108 14.07 19.16 -1.33
CA LYS A 108 15.09 18.10 -1.26
C LYS A 108 15.26 17.61 0.17
N PRO A 109 15.27 16.30 0.39
CA PRO A 109 15.55 15.74 1.71
C PRO A 109 16.93 16.18 2.22
N ARG A 110 16.98 16.66 3.47
CA ARG A 110 18.23 17.07 4.12
C ARG A 110 18.37 16.30 5.41
N HIS A 111 19.12 15.22 5.35
CA HIS A 111 19.34 14.34 6.49
C HIS A 111 20.70 14.60 7.14
N ASN A 112 20.77 14.38 8.46
CA ASN A 112 22.01 14.48 9.22
C ASN A 112 22.43 13.10 9.73
N THR A 113 23.19 12.39 8.93
CA THR A 113 23.77 11.09 9.24
C THR A 113 25.26 11.16 9.61
N THR A 114 25.73 12.33 10.10
CA THR A 114 27.10 12.47 10.56
C THR A 114 27.37 11.57 11.77
N PRO A 115 28.59 10.99 11.91
CA PRO A 115 28.92 10.10 13.01
C PRO A 115 28.62 10.70 14.40
N THR A 116 28.92 11.98 14.59
CA THR A 116 28.65 12.69 15.86
C THR A 116 27.15 12.75 16.17
N ASN A 117 26.31 13.03 15.16
CA ASN A 117 24.86 13.08 15.35
C ASN A 117 24.27 11.69 15.62
N LEU A 118 24.75 10.67 14.91
CA LEU A 118 24.32 9.27 15.12
C LEU A 118 24.76 8.76 16.50
N GLN A 119 25.97 9.08 16.96
CA GLN A 119 26.44 8.71 18.30
C GLN A 119 25.62 9.35 19.42
N ALA A 120 25.25 10.62 19.25
CA ALA A 120 24.36 11.28 20.20
C ALA A 120 22.94 10.68 20.19
N ALA A 121 22.41 10.33 19.01
CA ALA A 121 21.14 9.65 18.87
C ALA A 121 21.16 8.23 19.48
N TYR A 122 22.23 7.48 19.29
CA TYR A 122 22.45 6.16 19.90
C TYR A 122 22.24 6.19 21.42
N THR A 123 22.85 7.18 22.09
CA THR A 123 22.68 7.35 23.54
C THR A 123 21.21 7.60 23.93
N GLU A 124 20.51 8.44 23.15
CA GLU A 124 19.09 8.69 23.40
C GLU A 124 18.22 7.44 23.13
N PHE A 125 18.51 6.68 22.08
CA PHE A 125 17.80 5.42 21.80
C PHE A 125 18.03 4.38 22.90
N CYS A 126 19.26 4.24 23.41
CA CYS A 126 19.54 3.36 24.56
C CYS A 126 18.74 3.74 25.81
N ASN A 127 18.48 5.03 26.03
CA ASN A 127 17.65 5.50 27.13
C ASN A 127 16.14 5.20 26.94
N ILE A 128 15.69 5.11 25.68
CA ILE A 128 14.27 4.82 25.35
C ILE A 128 13.98 3.33 25.39
N VAL A 129 14.75 2.52 24.65
CA VAL A 129 14.46 1.09 24.45
C VAL A 129 15.35 0.17 25.28
N GLY A 130 16.36 0.69 25.97
CA GLY A 130 17.42 -0.07 26.65
C GLY A 130 18.60 -0.39 25.71
N PRO A 131 19.83 -0.44 26.24
CA PRO A 131 21.05 -0.59 25.41
C PRO A 131 21.11 -1.95 24.66
N GLY A 132 20.51 -3.02 25.20
CA GLY A 132 20.43 -4.32 24.53
C GLY A 132 19.48 -4.37 23.32
N ASN A 133 18.73 -3.29 23.06
CA ASN A 133 17.75 -3.19 21.98
C ASN A 133 18.16 -2.13 20.93
N VAL A 134 19.45 -1.80 20.87
CA VAL A 134 20.05 -0.96 19.84
C VAL A 134 21.28 -1.70 19.29
N SER A 135 21.30 -1.99 17.99
CA SER A 135 22.43 -2.66 17.35
C SER A 135 23.15 -1.76 16.37
N THR A 136 24.49 -1.89 16.38
CA THR A 136 25.43 -1.33 15.41
C THR A 136 26.33 -2.40 14.82
N GLN A 137 26.00 -3.69 15.03
CA GLN A 137 26.78 -4.82 14.57
C GLN A 137 26.63 -4.99 13.06
N ASP A 138 27.73 -5.13 12.32
CA ASP A 138 27.72 -5.23 10.86
C ASP A 138 26.82 -6.36 10.35
N ALA A 139 26.82 -7.52 11.00
CA ALA A 139 25.95 -8.65 10.60
C ALA A 139 24.46 -8.31 10.69
N ASP A 140 24.04 -7.56 11.72
CA ASP A 140 22.66 -7.10 11.86
C ASP A 140 22.34 -6.05 10.80
N LEU A 141 23.26 -5.08 10.59
CA LEU A 141 23.08 -4.01 9.58
C LEU A 141 22.95 -4.59 8.18
N ASP A 142 23.77 -5.58 7.83
CA ASP A 142 23.73 -6.25 6.52
C ASP A 142 22.44 -7.08 6.36
N GLY A 143 21.99 -7.78 7.41
CA GLY A 143 20.71 -8.52 7.40
C GLY A 143 19.47 -7.63 7.23
N HIS A 144 19.57 -6.34 7.52
CA HIS A 144 18.47 -5.37 7.36
C HIS A 144 18.60 -4.50 6.09
N ALA A 145 19.57 -4.76 5.22
CA ALA A 145 19.80 -3.96 4.03
C ALA A 145 19.13 -4.53 2.77
N GLY A 146 19.08 -5.85 2.63
CA GLY A 146 18.55 -6.51 1.45
C GLY A 146 18.36 -8.01 1.65
N SER A 147 17.97 -8.72 0.60
CA SER A 147 17.81 -10.17 0.58
C SER A 147 18.18 -10.73 -0.79
N ASP A 148 18.57 -12.02 -0.83
CA ASP A 148 18.99 -12.73 -2.05
C ASP A 148 17.82 -13.02 -3.03
N TRP A 149 16.58 -12.81 -2.58
CA TRP A 149 15.36 -12.99 -3.37
C TRP A 149 14.74 -11.67 -3.80
N SER A 150 15.31 -10.52 -3.39
CA SER A 150 14.85 -9.21 -3.82
C SER A 150 15.22 -8.93 -5.28
N SER A 151 14.30 -8.33 -6.03
CA SER A 151 14.55 -7.79 -7.36
C SER A 151 15.48 -6.55 -7.34
N TYR A 152 15.73 -6.00 -6.15
CA TYR A 152 16.62 -4.87 -5.95
C TYR A 152 17.97 -5.33 -5.36
N ALA A 153 19.03 -5.15 -6.12
CA ALA A 153 20.39 -5.39 -5.63
C ALA A 153 20.85 -4.19 -4.76
N THR A 154 20.83 -4.35 -3.45
CA THR A 154 21.22 -3.30 -2.50
C THR A 154 22.69 -2.93 -2.67
N LYS A 155 22.99 -1.62 -2.77
CA LYS A 155 24.36 -1.13 -2.86
C LYS A 155 25.00 -1.08 -1.46
N ALA A 156 26.32 -1.24 -1.38
CA ALA A 156 27.05 -1.30 -0.11
C ALA A 156 26.80 -0.12 0.85
N LYS A 157 26.47 1.07 0.31
CA LYS A 157 26.14 2.27 1.08
C LYS A 157 24.67 2.37 1.50
N GLU A 158 23.81 1.47 1.06
CA GLU A 158 22.37 1.50 1.27
C GLU A 158 21.93 0.63 2.45
N LYS A 159 22.77 0.58 3.48
CA LYS A 159 22.48 -0.10 4.75
C LYS A 159 22.24 0.91 5.88
N PRO A 160 21.46 0.54 6.90
CA PRO A 160 21.27 1.42 8.06
C PRO A 160 22.59 1.61 8.82
N SER A 161 22.71 2.73 9.53
CA SER A 161 23.86 2.98 10.42
C SER A 161 23.66 2.36 11.81
N LEU A 162 22.40 2.14 12.19
CA LEU A 162 22.01 1.50 13.46
C LEU A 162 20.57 0.96 13.35
N ILE A 163 20.27 -0.02 14.21
CA ILE A 163 18.94 -0.64 14.30
C ILE A 163 18.41 -0.44 15.71
N VAL A 164 17.12 -0.11 15.83
CA VAL A 164 16.42 0.00 17.12
C VAL A 164 15.24 -0.96 17.13
N TYR A 165 15.09 -1.70 18.23
CA TYR A 165 14.03 -2.67 18.46
C TYR A 165 13.05 -2.18 19.55
N PRO A 166 12.04 -1.37 19.20
CA PRO A 166 11.03 -0.92 20.16
C PRO A 166 10.06 -2.05 20.52
N ALA A 167 9.48 -2.01 21.73
CA ALA A 167 8.48 -2.96 22.21
C ALA A 167 7.07 -2.38 22.31
N SER A 168 6.89 -1.09 22.04
CA SER A 168 5.59 -0.42 22.19
C SER A 168 5.44 0.77 21.25
N THR A 169 4.19 1.13 20.94
CA THR A 169 3.83 2.36 20.20
C THR A 169 4.48 3.60 20.83
N LYS A 170 4.56 3.64 22.17
CA LYS A 170 5.19 4.76 22.89
C LYS A 170 6.69 4.84 22.61
N GLU A 171 7.41 3.73 22.65
CA GLU A 171 8.85 3.70 22.33
C GLU A 171 9.09 4.10 20.88
N VAL A 172 8.28 3.62 19.92
CA VAL A 172 8.34 4.06 18.51
C VAL A 172 8.17 5.57 18.39
N SER A 173 7.19 6.15 19.11
CA SER A 173 6.95 7.59 19.15
C SER A 173 8.17 8.37 19.68
N GLU A 174 8.76 7.94 20.80
CA GLU A 174 9.92 8.61 21.40
C GLU A 174 11.15 8.48 20.48
N VAL A 175 11.37 7.33 19.84
CA VAL A 175 12.43 7.13 18.84
C VAL A 175 12.23 8.08 17.66
N MET A 176 10.99 8.19 17.14
CA MET A 176 10.69 9.11 16.04
C MET A 176 10.88 10.58 16.39
N LYS A 177 10.58 11.01 17.63
CA LYS A 177 10.86 12.36 18.11
C LYS A 177 12.36 12.68 18.08
N VAL A 178 13.20 11.71 18.44
CA VAL A 178 14.67 11.86 18.32
C VAL A 178 15.06 11.99 16.84
N CYS A 179 14.57 11.11 15.98
CA CYS A 179 14.85 11.15 14.54
C CYS A 179 14.41 12.47 13.91
N HIS A 180 13.22 12.95 14.26
CA HIS A 180 12.67 14.21 13.76
C HIS A 180 13.54 15.42 14.18
N ARG A 181 13.86 15.52 15.47
CA ARG A 181 14.69 16.61 16.02
C ARG A 181 16.10 16.61 15.42
N ARG A 182 16.66 15.42 15.16
CA ARG A 182 18.03 15.23 14.65
C ARG A 182 18.09 15.07 13.13
N THR A 183 16.97 15.13 12.43
CA THR A 183 16.84 14.90 10.98
C THR A 183 17.49 13.58 10.50
N ILE A 184 17.30 12.51 11.26
CA ILE A 184 17.81 11.16 10.93
C ILE A 184 16.76 10.43 10.09
N PRO A 185 17.11 9.93 8.88
CA PRO A 185 16.18 9.15 8.05
C PRO A 185 15.92 7.77 8.68
N VAL A 186 14.70 7.27 8.47
CA VAL A 186 14.20 6.05 9.10
C VAL A 186 13.68 5.08 8.04
N THR A 187 14.11 3.83 8.12
CA THR A 187 13.57 2.71 7.36
C THR A 187 12.84 1.77 8.32
N ALA A 188 11.58 1.42 8.02
CA ALA A 188 10.81 0.46 8.79
C ALA A 188 11.14 -0.97 8.35
N TYR A 189 11.23 -1.90 9.30
CA TYR A 189 11.48 -3.32 9.06
C TYR A 189 10.58 -4.17 9.94
N SER A 190 9.98 -5.23 9.37
CA SER A 190 9.13 -6.16 10.11
C SER A 190 9.44 -7.61 9.73
N GLY A 191 8.87 -8.15 8.63
CA GLY A 191 9.09 -9.52 8.19
C GLY A 191 10.30 -9.71 7.26
N GLY A 192 10.78 -8.65 6.62
CA GLY A 192 11.91 -8.72 5.67
C GLY A 192 11.63 -9.51 4.39
N THR A 193 10.36 -9.80 4.08
CA THR A 193 9.95 -10.65 2.94
C THR A 193 9.67 -9.89 1.65
N SER A 194 9.76 -8.56 1.64
CA SER A 194 9.46 -7.74 0.46
C SER A 194 10.52 -7.87 -0.64
N LEU A 195 10.07 -7.67 -1.90
CA LEU A 195 10.81 -8.00 -3.12
C LEU A 195 11.34 -6.78 -3.88
N GLU A 196 10.87 -5.56 -3.59
CA GLU A 196 11.10 -4.37 -4.42
C GLU A 196 12.05 -3.34 -3.77
N GLY A 197 12.93 -3.80 -2.84
CA GLY A 197 13.91 -2.94 -2.16
C GLY A 197 13.32 -2.03 -1.07
N HIS A 198 12.22 -2.40 -0.44
CA HIS A 198 11.51 -1.60 0.55
C HIS A 198 12.33 -1.24 1.78
N PHE A 199 13.16 -2.16 2.25
CA PHE A 199 13.97 -1.98 3.46
C PHE A 199 15.43 -1.60 3.19
N ALA A 200 15.84 -1.36 1.94
CA ALA A 200 17.15 -0.78 1.64
C ALA A 200 17.22 0.65 2.18
N SER A 201 18.17 0.93 3.06
CA SER A 201 18.35 2.25 3.68
C SER A 201 19.14 3.18 2.76
N THR A 202 18.52 3.66 1.66
CA THR A 202 19.14 4.47 0.60
C THR A 202 19.82 5.74 1.11
N ARG A 203 19.41 6.24 2.29
CA ARG A 203 19.93 7.43 2.95
C ARG A 203 20.71 7.11 4.23
N GLY A 204 21.02 5.82 4.50
CA GLY A 204 21.58 5.40 5.78
C GLY A 204 20.62 5.64 6.95
N GLY A 205 21.14 6.11 8.09
CA GLY A 205 20.32 6.48 9.25
C GLY A 205 19.85 5.27 10.07
N LEU A 206 18.60 5.29 10.52
CA LEU A 206 18.03 4.33 11.45
C LEU A 206 17.17 3.29 10.73
N CYS A 207 17.33 2.01 11.08
CA CYS A 207 16.31 0.99 10.87
C CYS A 207 15.51 0.79 12.16
N ILE A 208 14.17 0.85 12.10
CA ILE A 208 13.28 0.47 13.20
C ILE A 208 12.75 -0.93 12.88
N ASP A 209 13.21 -1.91 13.65
CA ASP A 209 12.72 -3.30 13.56
C ASP A 209 11.67 -3.57 14.64
N PHE A 210 10.49 -3.96 14.19
CA PHE A 210 9.34 -4.23 15.06
C PHE A 210 9.37 -5.62 15.71
N ALA A 211 10.45 -6.40 15.63
CA ALA A 211 10.51 -7.79 16.08
C ALA A 211 10.00 -8.02 17.52
N ARG A 212 10.12 -7.02 18.42
CA ARG A 212 9.62 -7.07 19.80
C ARG A 212 8.15 -6.68 19.95
N MET A 213 7.46 -6.36 18.85
CA MET A 213 6.03 -5.99 18.83
C MET A 213 5.23 -7.08 18.12
N ASP A 214 5.16 -8.27 18.72
CA ASP A 214 4.62 -9.51 18.17
C ASP A 214 3.39 -10.06 18.91
N TYR A 215 2.72 -9.23 19.71
CA TYR A 215 1.58 -9.66 20.51
C TYR A 215 0.24 -9.53 19.76
N ILE A 216 -0.62 -10.53 19.95
CA ILE A 216 -2.06 -10.42 19.72
C ILE A 216 -2.65 -9.71 20.93
N ILE A 217 -2.99 -8.42 20.77
CA ILE A 217 -3.43 -7.55 21.88
C ILE A 217 -4.83 -7.92 22.36
N ALA A 218 -5.75 -8.19 21.44
CA ALA A 218 -7.13 -8.55 21.77
C ALA A 218 -7.78 -9.32 20.62
N LEU A 219 -8.53 -10.37 20.96
CA LEU A 219 -9.38 -11.10 20.03
C LEU A 219 -10.85 -10.92 20.42
N HIS A 220 -11.68 -10.54 19.45
CA HIS A 220 -13.12 -10.33 19.62
C HIS A 220 -13.92 -11.27 18.69
N PRO A 221 -14.11 -12.54 19.08
CA PRO A 221 -14.74 -13.55 18.20
C PRO A 221 -16.18 -13.20 17.80
N ARG A 222 -16.93 -12.52 18.67
CA ARG A 222 -18.33 -12.12 18.40
C ARG A 222 -18.41 -10.97 17.37
N ASP A 223 -17.39 -10.11 17.32
CA ASP A 223 -17.29 -8.98 16.39
C ASP A 223 -16.55 -9.37 15.12
N LEU A 224 -15.93 -10.55 15.10
CA LEU A 224 -15.06 -11.05 14.05
C LEU A 224 -13.93 -10.05 13.73
N ASP A 225 -13.23 -9.61 14.78
CA ASP A 225 -12.02 -8.79 14.64
C ASP A 225 -10.95 -9.19 15.66
N VAL A 226 -9.71 -8.83 15.34
CA VAL A 226 -8.55 -9.03 16.19
C VAL A 226 -7.66 -7.79 16.13
N VAL A 227 -7.05 -7.43 17.25
CA VAL A 227 -6.07 -6.34 17.36
C VAL A 227 -4.70 -6.95 17.54
N VAL A 228 -3.76 -6.61 16.66
CA VAL A 228 -2.42 -7.20 16.65
C VAL A 228 -1.34 -6.14 16.49
N GLN A 229 -0.14 -6.47 16.94
CA GLN A 229 1.08 -5.70 16.71
C GLN A 229 1.73 -6.04 15.34
N PRO A 230 2.62 -5.18 14.82
CA PRO A 230 3.13 -5.29 13.44
C PRO A 230 4.02 -6.51 13.18
N ALA A 231 4.64 -7.11 14.18
CA ALA A 231 5.51 -8.27 14.00
C ALA A 231 4.79 -9.62 14.17
N VAL A 232 3.48 -9.64 14.42
CA VAL A 232 2.69 -10.87 14.38
C VAL A 232 2.76 -11.46 12.97
N ARG A 233 3.14 -12.74 12.86
CA ARG A 233 3.10 -13.49 11.60
C ARG A 233 1.68 -13.89 11.28
N TRP A 234 1.30 -13.84 10.00
CA TRP A 234 -0.06 -14.21 9.61
C TRP A 234 -0.35 -15.71 9.85
N GLU A 235 0.68 -16.57 9.74
CA GLU A 235 0.55 -18.00 10.02
C GLU A 235 0.25 -18.25 11.51
N ASP A 236 1.02 -17.65 12.42
CA ASP A 236 0.84 -17.79 13.88
C ASP A 236 -0.52 -17.24 14.32
N LEU A 237 -0.97 -16.14 13.69
CA LEU A 237 -2.31 -15.61 13.89
C LEU A 237 -3.37 -16.64 13.47
N ASN A 238 -3.22 -17.25 12.29
CA ASN A 238 -4.19 -18.22 11.79
C ASN A 238 -4.20 -19.52 12.60
N GLU A 239 -3.06 -19.97 13.12
CA GLU A 239 -3.00 -21.11 14.03
C GLU A 239 -3.87 -20.86 15.29
N GLN A 240 -3.71 -19.70 15.94
CA GLN A 240 -4.51 -19.35 17.10
C GLN A 240 -6.00 -19.12 16.79
N LEU A 241 -6.31 -18.58 15.60
CA LEU A 241 -7.69 -18.36 15.19
C LEU A 241 -8.40 -19.67 14.86
N ALA A 242 -7.68 -20.66 14.30
CA ALA A 242 -8.23 -21.97 13.91
C ALA A 242 -8.81 -22.73 15.12
N GLU A 243 -8.23 -22.61 16.29
CA GLU A 243 -8.76 -23.17 17.55
C GLU A 243 -10.20 -22.71 17.86
N LYS A 244 -10.58 -21.55 17.33
CA LYS A 244 -11.92 -20.95 17.49
C LYS A 244 -12.79 -21.07 16.24
N GLY A 245 -12.34 -21.84 15.23
CA GLY A 245 -13.03 -21.98 13.94
C GLY A 245 -13.03 -20.68 13.13
N LEU A 246 -12.02 -19.83 13.31
CA LEU A 246 -11.86 -18.54 12.65
C LEU A 246 -10.56 -18.54 11.82
N PHE A 247 -10.44 -17.60 10.88
CA PHE A 247 -9.20 -17.35 10.16
C PHE A 247 -9.11 -15.92 9.61
N PHE A 248 -7.90 -15.52 9.29
CA PHE A 248 -7.55 -14.28 8.61
C PHE A 248 -7.15 -14.63 7.17
N PRO A 249 -7.91 -14.19 6.15
CA PRO A 249 -7.77 -14.68 4.78
C PRO A 249 -6.52 -14.29 4.01
N PRO A 250 -5.94 -13.07 4.12
CA PRO A 250 -4.73 -12.73 3.39
C PRO A 250 -3.57 -13.68 3.73
N ASP A 251 -3.01 -14.35 2.70
CA ASP A 251 -2.04 -15.43 2.83
C ASP A 251 -0.82 -15.24 1.89
N PRO A 252 -0.07 -14.12 2.04
CA PRO A 252 1.12 -13.89 1.22
C PRO A 252 2.23 -14.92 1.49
N GLY A 253 3.41 -14.69 0.95
CA GLY A 253 4.56 -15.57 1.18
C GLY A 253 4.83 -15.86 2.66
N PRO A 254 5.38 -17.06 2.97
CA PRO A 254 5.66 -17.48 4.34
C PRO A 254 6.56 -16.50 5.09
N GLY A 255 6.29 -16.32 6.39
CA GLY A 255 7.07 -15.43 7.26
C GLY A 255 6.67 -13.96 7.17
N ALA A 256 5.72 -13.59 6.32
CA ALA A 256 5.21 -12.23 6.26
C ALA A 256 4.54 -11.83 7.59
N LYS A 257 4.79 -10.59 8.00
CA LYS A 257 4.27 -10.02 9.25
C LYS A 257 3.26 -8.91 8.97
N ILE A 258 2.28 -8.76 9.84
CA ILE A 258 1.13 -7.88 9.66
C ILE A 258 1.54 -6.44 9.32
N GLY A 259 2.58 -5.88 9.95
CA GLY A 259 3.06 -4.52 9.64
C GLY A 259 3.52 -4.36 8.19
N GLY A 260 4.28 -5.34 7.68
CA GLY A 260 4.71 -5.38 6.28
C GLY A 260 3.55 -5.61 5.33
N MET A 261 2.63 -6.53 5.66
CA MET A 261 1.41 -6.81 4.89
C MET A 261 0.52 -5.57 4.73
N VAL A 262 0.36 -4.78 5.80
CA VAL A 262 -0.32 -3.48 5.74
C VAL A 262 0.49 -2.52 4.88
N GLY A 263 1.81 -2.49 5.05
CA GLY A 263 2.71 -1.57 4.33
C GLY A 263 2.66 -1.75 2.82
N THR A 264 2.63 -2.98 2.31
CA THR A 264 2.52 -3.26 0.85
C THR A 264 1.08 -3.33 0.36
N GLY A 265 0.12 -3.61 1.25
CA GLY A 265 -1.26 -3.86 0.85
C GLY A 265 -1.42 -5.20 0.13
N CYS A 266 -0.58 -6.18 0.47
CA CYS A 266 -0.46 -7.47 -0.20
C CYS A 266 -1.75 -8.28 -0.26
N SER A 267 -1.73 -9.34 -1.03
CA SER A 267 -2.83 -10.28 -1.20
C SER A 267 -2.44 -11.72 -0.83
N GLY A 268 -2.38 -12.63 -1.81
CA GLY A 268 -2.09 -14.04 -1.64
C GLY A 268 -3.06 -14.93 -2.39
N THR A 269 -2.97 -16.25 -2.17
CA THR A 269 -3.73 -17.24 -2.93
C THR A 269 -5.25 -17.20 -2.68
N ASN A 270 -5.69 -16.60 -1.57
CA ASN A 270 -7.10 -16.45 -1.22
C ASN A 270 -7.73 -15.16 -1.77
N SER A 271 -6.96 -14.32 -2.48
CA SER A 271 -7.40 -12.96 -2.87
C SER A 271 -8.60 -12.95 -3.79
N TYR A 272 -8.72 -13.91 -4.72
CA TYR A 272 -9.86 -14.02 -5.61
C TYR A 272 -11.21 -14.00 -4.88
N ARG A 273 -11.30 -14.67 -3.73
CA ARG A 273 -12.53 -14.71 -2.92
C ARG A 273 -12.61 -13.61 -1.87
N TYR A 274 -11.49 -13.29 -1.25
CA TYR A 274 -11.48 -12.50 -0.04
C TYR A 274 -10.91 -11.09 -0.24
N GLY A 275 -10.31 -10.81 -1.39
CA GLY A 275 -9.62 -9.55 -1.62
C GLY A 275 -8.26 -9.48 -0.91
N THR A 276 -7.71 -8.29 -0.86
CA THR A 276 -6.37 -7.98 -0.36
C THR A 276 -6.39 -7.50 1.09
N MET A 277 -5.25 -7.14 1.65
CA MET A 277 -5.17 -6.46 2.96
C MET A 277 -6.08 -5.24 3.08
N ARG A 278 -6.38 -4.56 1.95
CA ARG A 278 -7.26 -3.38 1.94
C ARG A 278 -8.65 -3.67 2.47
N GLU A 279 -9.18 -4.86 2.23
CA GLU A 279 -10.51 -5.29 2.66
C GLU A 279 -10.52 -5.76 4.12
N TRP A 280 -9.36 -6.15 4.66
CA TRP A 280 -9.27 -6.82 5.96
C TRP A 280 -8.78 -5.92 7.09
N VAL A 281 -8.23 -4.75 6.82
CA VAL A 281 -7.85 -3.79 7.86
C VAL A 281 -9.02 -2.87 8.20
N ILE A 282 -9.41 -2.85 9.48
CA ILE A 282 -10.46 -1.96 10.01
C ILE A 282 -9.87 -0.63 10.43
N SER A 283 -8.85 -0.64 11.27
CA SER A 283 -8.20 0.56 11.79
C SER A 283 -6.73 0.31 12.10
N LEU A 284 -5.97 1.39 12.18
CA LEU A 284 -4.54 1.36 12.49
C LEU A 284 -4.23 2.35 13.61
N THR A 285 -3.26 2.00 14.46
CA THR A 285 -2.50 2.95 15.27
C THR A 285 -1.20 3.20 14.57
N VAL A 286 -0.89 4.47 14.28
CA VAL A 286 0.24 4.89 13.44
C VAL A 286 1.04 5.96 14.18
N VAL A 287 2.36 5.85 14.11
CA VAL A 287 3.29 6.90 14.54
C VAL A 287 3.74 7.69 13.31
N LEU A 288 3.50 9.00 13.32
CA LEU A 288 3.89 9.92 12.24
C LEU A 288 5.37 10.30 12.33
N ALA A 289 5.87 11.00 11.31
CA ALA A 289 7.28 11.39 11.17
C ALA A 289 7.82 12.23 12.34
N ASP A 290 6.97 13.00 13.01
CA ASP A 290 7.31 13.82 14.18
C ASP A 290 7.14 13.10 15.54
N GLY A 291 6.74 11.82 15.50
CA GLY A 291 6.44 11.02 16.68
C GLY A 291 4.99 11.13 17.18
N THR A 292 4.13 11.89 16.51
CA THR A 292 2.70 11.97 16.87
C THR A 292 2.02 10.61 16.67
N ILE A 293 1.28 10.16 17.69
CA ILE A 293 0.51 8.91 17.61
C ILE A 293 -0.91 9.25 17.18
N ILE A 294 -1.38 8.60 16.13
CA ILE A 294 -2.77 8.70 15.67
C ILE A 294 -3.45 7.34 15.61
N LYS A 295 -4.75 7.32 15.81
CA LYS A 295 -5.62 6.19 15.52
C LYS A 295 -6.53 6.56 14.35
N THR A 296 -6.51 5.79 13.28
CA THR A 296 -7.19 6.16 12.03
C THR A 296 -8.71 6.14 12.16
N ARG A 297 -9.26 5.24 12.96
CA ARG A 297 -10.69 5.17 13.32
C ARG A 297 -10.95 4.18 14.46
N GLN A 298 -12.17 4.08 14.93
CA GLN A 298 -12.61 3.08 15.90
C GLN A 298 -12.90 1.72 15.21
N ARG A 299 -13.21 0.67 16.01
CA ARG A 299 -13.45 -0.70 15.58
C ARG A 299 -14.72 -1.01 14.75
N PRO A 300 -15.82 -0.23 14.74
CA PRO A 300 -17.00 -0.62 13.98
C PRO A 300 -16.66 -0.88 12.50
N ARG A 301 -17.31 -1.89 11.90
CA ARG A 301 -17.07 -2.24 10.50
C ARG A 301 -17.40 -1.12 9.50
N LYS A 302 -18.33 -0.22 9.87
CA LYS A 302 -18.72 0.95 9.06
C LYS A 302 -18.35 2.24 9.80
N SER A 303 -17.79 3.20 9.09
CA SER A 303 -17.55 4.56 9.56
C SER A 303 -17.54 5.53 8.38
N SER A 304 -18.18 6.67 8.57
CA SER A 304 -18.10 7.84 7.67
C SER A 304 -17.56 9.08 8.41
N ALA A 305 -16.79 8.85 9.48
CA ALA A 305 -16.22 9.91 10.31
C ALA A 305 -14.94 10.48 9.69
N GLY A 306 -15.09 11.37 8.71
CA GLY A 306 -13.99 12.05 8.04
C GLY A 306 -13.36 11.24 6.91
N TYR A 307 -12.13 11.62 6.52
CA TYR A 307 -11.37 10.92 5.49
C TYR A 307 -10.93 9.53 5.94
N ASP A 308 -10.88 8.57 5.02
CA ASP A 308 -10.42 7.22 5.30
C ASP A 308 -8.87 7.15 5.37
N LEU A 309 -8.33 7.57 6.51
CA LEU A 309 -6.89 7.49 6.76
C LEU A 309 -6.39 6.04 6.81
N THR A 310 -7.23 5.07 7.18
CA THR A 310 -6.84 3.65 7.21
C THR A 310 -6.39 3.21 5.81
N LYS A 311 -7.20 3.51 4.78
CA LYS A 311 -6.88 3.16 3.39
C LYS A 311 -5.65 3.90 2.86
N MET A 312 -5.34 5.07 3.41
CA MET A 312 -4.19 5.87 3.03
C MET A 312 -2.86 5.25 3.50
N PHE A 313 -2.85 4.64 4.70
CA PHE A 313 -1.65 3.98 5.23
C PHE A 313 -1.43 2.57 4.68
N ILE A 314 -2.48 1.90 4.19
CA ILE A 314 -2.34 0.59 3.53
C ILE A 314 -1.71 0.80 2.15
N GLY A 315 -0.58 0.14 1.91
CA GLY A 315 0.21 0.30 0.68
C GLY A 315 1.09 1.55 0.69
N SER A 316 1.28 2.21 1.85
CA SER A 316 2.18 3.35 1.97
C SER A 316 3.65 2.97 2.18
N GLU A 317 3.96 1.70 2.37
CA GLU A 317 5.31 1.15 2.49
C GLU A 317 6.18 1.85 3.56
N GLY A 318 5.54 2.27 4.66
CA GLY A 318 6.23 3.02 5.71
C GLY A 318 6.65 4.43 5.33
N THR A 319 6.18 4.99 4.21
CA THR A 319 6.56 6.35 3.77
C THR A 319 5.74 7.46 4.40
N LEU A 320 4.52 7.16 4.87
CA LEU A 320 3.61 8.15 5.46
C LEU A 320 3.52 8.05 6.99
N GLY A 321 3.87 6.91 7.55
CA GLY A 321 3.81 6.64 8.98
C GLY A 321 4.19 5.21 9.30
N LEU A 322 4.47 4.92 10.56
CA LEU A 322 4.85 3.62 11.08
C LEU A 322 3.66 2.96 11.77
N VAL A 323 3.18 1.85 11.22
CA VAL A 323 2.07 1.09 11.80
C VAL A 323 2.56 0.35 13.04
N THR A 324 1.92 0.61 14.18
CA THR A 324 2.27 -0.01 15.47
C THR A 324 1.18 -0.92 16.04
N GLU A 325 -0.06 -0.80 15.54
CA GLU A 325 -1.15 -1.73 15.82
C GLU A 325 -2.09 -1.78 14.61
N ALA A 326 -2.64 -2.95 14.34
CA ALA A 326 -3.67 -3.15 13.33
C ALA A 326 -4.89 -3.85 13.93
N THR A 327 -6.07 -3.29 13.72
CA THR A 327 -7.34 -4.00 13.94
C THR A 327 -7.75 -4.64 12.63
N LEU A 328 -7.78 -5.97 12.60
CA LEU A 328 -8.06 -6.76 11.43
C LEU A 328 -9.44 -7.39 11.50
N LYS A 329 -10.14 -7.46 10.37
CA LYS A 329 -11.29 -8.36 10.24
C LYS A 329 -10.79 -9.80 10.23
N ILE A 330 -11.59 -10.68 10.76
CA ILE A 330 -11.43 -12.13 10.62
C ILE A 330 -12.77 -12.72 10.21
N THR A 331 -12.77 -13.96 9.77
CA THR A 331 -13.98 -14.66 9.34
C THR A 331 -13.97 -16.11 9.79
N VAL A 332 -15.06 -16.81 9.56
CA VAL A 332 -15.18 -18.23 9.91
C VAL A 332 -14.31 -19.09 8.97
N LEU A 333 -13.66 -20.08 9.54
CA LEU A 333 -12.87 -21.05 8.79
C LEU A 333 -13.76 -21.77 7.77
N PRO A 334 -13.40 -21.79 6.49
CA PRO A 334 -14.19 -22.46 5.47
C PRO A 334 -14.31 -23.96 5.74
N LYS A 335 -15.53 -24.49 5.58
CA LYS A 335 -15.80 -25.92 5.68
C LYS A 335 -15.68 -26.58 4.30
N ASN A 336 -15.50 -27.91 4.29
CA ASN A 336 -15.48 -28.74 3.07
C ASN A 336 -14.54 -28.19 1.99
N GLN A 337 -13.29 -27.94 2.36
CA GLN A 337 -12.28 -27.52 1.39
C GLN A 337 -11.94 -28.67 0.44
N ARG A 338 -11.80 -28.37 -0.85
CA ARG A 338 -11.32 -29.30 -1.89
C ARG A 338 -10.27 -28.59 -2.73
N VAL A 339 -9.27 -29.35 -3.15
CA VAL A 339 -8.22 -28.89 -4.07
C VAL A 339 -8.28 -29.74 -5.32
N ALA A 340 -8.18 -29.10 -6.47
CA ALA A 340 -8.03 -29.79 -7.74
C ALA A 340 -6.99 -29.08 -8.61
N ILE A 341 -6.44 -29.82 -9.58
CA ILE A 341 -5.56 -29.31 -10.61
C ILE A 341 -6.10 -29.68 -11.99
N ALA A 342 -5.84 -28.80 -12.96
CA ALA A 342 -6.13 -29.09 -14.37
C ALA A 342 -4.92 -28.72 -15.23
N THR A 343 -4.51 -29.63 -16.14
CA THR A 343 -3.42 -29.36 -17.07
C THR A 343 -3.95 -28.96 -18.44
N PHE A 344 -3.22 -28.08 -19.14
CA PHE A 344 -3.64 -27.51 -20.41
C PHE A 344 -2.56 -27.66 -21.50
N PRO A 345 -2.94 -27.65 -22.80
CA PRO A 345 -1.99 -27.73 -23.90
C PRO A 345 -1.12 -26.46 -24.04
N SER A 346 -1.64 -25.30 -23.63
CA SER A 346 -0.92 -24.03 -23.64
C SER A 346 -1.30 -23.17 -22.44
N ILE A 347 -0.45 -22.20 -22.11
CA ILE A 347 -0.73 -21.24 -21.03
C ILE A 347 -1.88 -20.31 -21.38
N HIS A 348 -2.09 -20.05 -22.68
CA HIS A 348 -3.23 -19.30 -23.21
C HIS A 348 -4.56 -19.99 -22.86
N ASN A 349 -4.68 -21.31 -23.17
CA ASN A 349 -5.87 -22.09 -22.83
C ASN A 349 -6.15 -22.11 -21.32
N ALA A 350 -5.11 -22.20 -20.50
CA ALA A 350 -5.26 -22.11 -19.05
C ALA A 350 -5.80 -20.73 -18.62
N ALA A 351 -5.28 -19.64 -19.17
CA ALA A 351 -5.76 -18.29 -18.87
C ALA A 351 -7.18 -18.02 -19.41
N GLU A 352 -7.56 -18.58 -20.56
CA GLU A 352 -8.95 -18.53 -21.04
C GLU A 352 -9.92 -19.24 -20.08
N CYS A 353 -9.51 -20.39 -19.51
CA CYS A 353 -10.30 -21.09 -18.49
C CYS A 353 -10.57 -20.19 -17.29
N VAL A 354 -9.58 -19.45 -16.82
CA VAL A 354 -9.74 -18.47 -15.73
C VAL A 354 -10.80 -17.44 -16.10
N GLY A 355 -10.73 -16.86 -17.31
CA GLY A 355 -11.70 -15.89 -17.79
C GLY A 355 -13.14 -16.42 -17.76
N LEU A 356 -13.34 -17.67 -18.17
CA LEU A 356 -14.66 -18.31 -18.10
C LEU A 356 -15.13 -18.52 -16.66
N VAL A 357 -14.27 -19.02 -15.77
CA VAL A 357 -14.61 -19.24 -14.35
C VAL A 357 -15.00 -17.93 -13.67
N VAL A 358 -14.24 -16.87 -13.93
CA VAL A 358 -14.52 -15.53 -13.37
C VAL A 358 -15.83 -14.96 -13.91
N SER A 359 -16.10 -15.12 -15.23
CA SER A 359 -17.33 -14.61 -15.86
C SER A 359 -18.61 -15.32 -15.37
N GLU A 360 -18.50 -16.58 -14.95
CA GLU A 360 -19.60 -17.32 -14.33
C GLU A 360 -19.86 -16.92 -12.87
N GLY A 361 -19.01 -16.04 -12.29
CA GLY A 361 -19.16 -15.55 -10.92
C GLY A 361 -19.01 -16.63 -9.84
N VAL A 362 -18.23 -17.68 -10.12
CA VAL A 362 -18.07 -18.81 -9.21
C VAL A 362 -17.25 -18.42 -7.99
N PRO A 363 -17.79 -18.53 -6.76
CA PRO A 363 -17.12 -18.06 -5.55
C PRO A 363 -16.13 -19.09 -5.00
N ILE A 364 -15.22 -19.60 -5.84
CA ILE A 364 -14.14 -20.50 -5.38
C ILE A 364 -13.11 -19.75 -4.53
N SER A 365 -12.35 -20.48 -3.73
CA SER A 365 -11.44 -19.85 -2.75
C SER A 365 -10.15 -19.35 -3.37
N GLY A 366 -9.69 -19.92 -4.47
CA GLY A 366 -8.49 -19.49 -5.16
C GLY A 366 -8.32 -20.15 -6.52
N ILE A 367 -7.67 -19.45 -7.44
CA ILE A 367 -7.24 -19.92 -8.77
C ILE A 367 -5.82 -19.48 -9.00
N GLU A 368 -4.92 -20.45 -9.17
CA GLU A 368 -3.50 -20.21 -9.37
C GLU A 368 -3.04 -20.85 -10.67
N ILE A 369 -2.05 -20.24 -11.34
CA ILE A 369 -1.43 -20.79 -12.54
C ILE A 369 0.06 -21.04 -12.33
N LEU A 370 0.55 -22.15 -12.88
CA LEU A 370 1.96 -22.43 -13.07
C LEU A 370 2.19 -22.83 -14.53
N ASP A 371 3.21 -22.25 -15.17
CA ASP A 371 3.55 -22.67 -16.53
C ASP A 371 4.37 -23.97 -16.57
N ASN A 372 4.61 -24.50 -17.75
CA ASN A 372 5.34 -25.76 -17.94
C ASN A 372 6.79 -25.69 -17.44
N VAL A 373 7.47 -24.52 -17.54
CA VAL A 373 8.85 -24.34 -17.06
C VAL A 373 8.87 -24.27 -15.53
N GLN A 374 7.85 -23.66 -14.92
CA GLN A 374 7.69 -23.65 -13.47
C GLN A 374 7.51 -25.09 -12.93
N MET A 375 6.67 -25.89 -13.60
CA MET A 375 6.47 -27.28 -13.23
C MET A 375 7.75 -28.10 -13.37
N TRP A 376 8.55 -27.85 -14.42
CA TRP A 376 9.87 -28.45 -14.58
C TRP A 376 10.82 -28.02 -13.44
N CYS A 377 10.89 -26.74 -13.06
CA CYS A 377 11.72 -26.27 -11.94
C CYS A 377 11.35 -26.98 -10.62
N ILE A 378 10.07 -27.20 -10.35
CA ILE A 378 9.61 -27.91 -9.16
C ILE A 378 10.09 -29.38 -9.17
N ASN A 379 10.03 -30.06 -10.31
CA ASN A 379 10.53 -31.42 -10.47
C ASN A 379 12.05 -31.48 -10.24
N GLU A 380 12.82 -30.61 -10.88
CA GLU A 380 14.28 -30.57 -10.76
C GLU A 380 14.76 -30.22 -9.35
N SER A 381 14.08 -29.28 -8.69
CA SER A 381 14.41 -28.87 -7.32
C SER A 381 14.08 -29.95 -6.28
N LYS A 382 13.22 -30.92 -6.63
CA LYS A 382 12.69 -31.95 -5.71
C LYS A 382 12.07 -31.35 -4.45
N SER A 383 11.49 -30.15 -4.59
CA SER A 383 10.84 -29.42 -3.49
C SER A 383 9.51 -30.04 -3.06
N THR A 384 8.94 -30.92 -3.91
CA THR A 384 7.71 -31.68 -3.61
C THR A 384 8.00 -33.19 -3.73
N ARG A 385 7.14 -34.01 -3.11
CA ARG A 385 7.26 -35.48 -3.17
C ARG A 385 6.79 -36.07 -4.50
N ARG A 386 5.82 -35.39 -5.13
CA ARG A 386 5.19 -35.80 -6.39
C ARG A 386 6.04 -35.33 -7.57
N THR A 387 6.12 -36.15 -8.64
CA THR A 387 6.60 -35.73 -9.96
C THR A 387 5.43 -35.19 -10.75
N TRP A 388 5.56 -33.97 -11.25
CA TRP A 388 4.51 -33.25 -11.94
C TRP A 388 4.61 -33.39 -13.45
N LYS A 389 3.46 -33.35 -14.14
CA LYS A 389 3.44 -33.17 -15.58
C LYS A 389 3.96 -31.78 -15.93
N GLU A 390 4.93 -31.69 -16.82
CA GLU A 390 5.53 -30.42 -17.26
C GLU A 390 4.63 -29.70 -18.31
N ALA A 391 3.46 -29.31 -17.87
CA ALA A 391 2.44 -28.63 -18.67
C ALA A 391 1.87 -27.44 -17.89
N PRO A 392 1.35 -26.40 -18.57
CA PRO A 392 0.60 -25.34 -17.90
C PRO A 392 -0.51 -25.92 -17.06
N THR A 393 -0.53 -25.57 -15.77
CA THR A 393 -1.42 -26.17 -14.77
C THR A 393 -2.15 -25.07 -14.00
N LEU A 394 -3.48 -25.21 -13.90
CA LEU A 394 -4.31 -24.45 -12.97
C LEU A 394 -4.51 -25.25 -11.69
N PHE A 395 -4.44 -24.55 -10.57
CA PHE A 395 -4.72 -25.03 -9.23
C PHE A 395 -5.98 -24.36 -8.72
N PHE A 396 -6.96 -25.14 -8.30
CA PHE A 396 -8.24 -24.65 -7.82
C PHE A 396 -8.44 -25.02 -6.35
N LYS A 397 -8.91 -24.06 -5.56
CA LYS A 397 -9.32 -24.27 -4.18
C LYS A 397 -10.81 -23.98 -4.05
N PHE A 398 -11.60 -24.97 -3.68
CA PHE A 398 -13.04 -24.87 -3.45
C PHE A 398 -13.34 -24.87 -1.96
N ALA A 399 -14.31 -24.09 -1.52
CA ALA A 399 -14.73 -24.13 -0.12
C ALA A 399 -16.16 -23.60 0.06
N GLY A 400 -16.91 -24.22 0.99
CA GLY A 400 -18.29 -23.85 1.28
C GLY A 400 -19.08 -24.98 1.90
N THR A 401 -20.40 -24.98 1.67
CA THR A 401 -21.25 -26.15 1.96
C THR A 401 -20.98 -27.26 0.96
N SER A 402 -21.30 -28.53 1.27
CA SER A 402 -21.07 -29.64 0.34
C SER A 402 -21.78 -29.43 -1.00
N ILE A 403 -23.00 -28.89 -1.00
CA ILE A 403 -23.77 -28.60 -2.22
C ILE A 403 -23.07 -27.50 -3.02
N SER A 404 -22.68 -26.39 -2.37
CA SER A 404 -21.97 -25.27 -3.03
C SER A 404 -20.63 -25.70 -3.63
N VAL A 405 -19.89 -26.57 -2.97
CA VAL A 405 -18.60 -27.08 -3.47
C VAL A 405 -18.84 -27.96 -4.72
N GLN A 406 -19.86 -28.81 -4.72
CA GLN A 406 -20.20 -29.62 -5.90
C GLN A 406 -20.61 -28.77 -7.11
N GLU A 407 -21.39 -27.72 -6.89
CA GLU A 407 -21.77 -26.76 -7.92
C GLU A 407 -20.55 -26.02 -8.48
N GLN A 408 -19.70 -25.45 -7.59
CA GLN A 408 -18.44 -24.80 -7.98
C GLN A 408 -17.57 -25.72 -8.86
N ILE A 409 -17.38 -26.96 -8.43
CA ILE A 409 -16.61 -27.97 -9.17
C ILE A 409 -17.23 -28.22 -10.56
N SER A 410 -18.54 -28.43 -10.64
CA SER A 410 -19.22 -28.68 -11.92
C SER A 410 -19.03 -27.56 -12.93
N ILE A 411 -19.10 -26.30 -12.47
CA ILE A 411 -18.89 -25.12 -13.33
C ILE A 411 -17.45 -25.05 -13.79
N VAL A 412 -16.48 -25.18 -12.87
CA VAL A 412 -15.05 -25.12 -13.19
C VAL A 412 -14.62 -26.25 -14.12
N GLN A 413 -15.11 -27.47 -13.94
CA GLN A 413 -14.85 -28.60 -14.85
C GLN A 413 -15.31 -28.29 -16.27
N LYS A 414 -16.55 -27.81 -16.44
CA LYS A 414 -17.08 -27.41 -17.74
C LYS A 414 -16.25 -26.31 -18.41
N ALA A 415 -15.80 -25.33 -17.65
CA ALA A 415 -14.91 -24.26 -18.14
C ALA A 415 -13.57 -24.87 -18.61
N ALA A 416 -12.97 -25.76 -17.81
CA ALA A 416 -11.72 -26.43 -18.15
C ALA A 416 -11.87 -27.32 -19.41
N GLU A 417 -12.92 -28.11 -19.51
CA GLU A 417 -13.22 -28.92 -20.70
C GLU A 417 -13.40 -28.06 -21.96
N LYS A 418 -14.15 -26.96 -21.84
CA LYS A 418 -14.39 -26.03 -22.97
C LYS A 418 -13.11 -25.39 -23.48
N THR A 419 -12.11 -25.18 -22.63
CA THR A 419 -10.80 -24.60 -22.98
C THR A 419 -9.72 -25.67 -23.25
N GLY A 420 -10.13 -26.94 -23.36
CA GLY A 420 -9.25 -28.01 -23.81
C GLY A 420 -8.31 -28.57 -22.72
N SER A 421 -8.75 -28.62 -21.47
CA SER A 421 -7.97 -29.26 -20.41
C SER A 421 -7.67 -30.72 -20.75
N GLN A 422 -6.43 -31.16 -20.46
CA GLN A 422 -5.94 -32.51 -20.72
C GLN A 422 -6.19 -33.47 -19.56
N SER A 423 -6.31 -32.93 -18.35
CA SER A 423 -6.63 -33.66 -17.12
C SER A 423 -7.34 -32.75 -16.14
N PHE A 424 -8.12 -33.35 -15.26
CA PHE A 424 -8.71 -32.70 -14.11
C PHE A 424 -8.64 -33.68 -12.92
N GLU A 425 -7.80 -33.37 -11.93
CA GLU A 425 -7.50 -34.25 -10.81
C GLU A 425 -7.90 -33.61 -9.50
N PHE A 426 -8.50 -34.40 -8.60
CA PHE A 426 -8.85 -33.98 -7.24
C PHE A 426 -7.90 -34.59 -6.23
N ALA A 427 -7.62 -33.84 -5.18
CA ALA A 427 -7.04 -34.43 -3.99
C ALA A 427 -8.01 -35.39 -3.33
N SER A 428 -7.54 -36.61 -3.02
CA SER A 428 -8.35 -37.67 -2.41
C SER A 428 -8.54 -37.48 -0.90
N ASN A 429 -7.62 -36.75 -0.27
CA ASN A 429 -7.57 -36.47 1.17
C ASN A 429 -6.85 -35.14 1.45
N ASP A 430 -6.76 -34.77 2.72
CA ASP A 430 -6.15 -33.49 3.13
C ASP A 430 -4.63 -33.47 2.92
N GLU A 431 -3.94 -34.58 3.06
CA GLU A 431 -2.51 -34.70 2.80
C GLU A 431 -2.22 -34.46 1.32
N GLU A 432 -2.97 -35.07 0.42
CA GLU A 432 -2.84 -34.86 -1.01
C GLU A 432 -3.23 -33.43 -1.41
N ALA A 433 -4.24 -32.83 -0.77
CA ALA A 433 -4.59 -31.43 -0.96
C ALA A 433 -3.46 -30.48 -0.59
N GLN A 434 -2.76 -30.75 0.51
CA GLN A 434 -1.58 -30.00 0.91
C GLN A 434 -0.43 -30.20 -0.09
N GLU A 435 -0.21 -31.43 -0.57
CA GLU A 435 0.81 -31.71 -1.57
C GLU A 435 0.52 -31.02 -2.90
N LEU A 436 -0.71 -31.08 -3.40
CA LEU A 436 -1.10 -30.35 -4.62
C LEU A 436 -0.85 -28.85 -4.47
N TRP A 437 -1.17 -28.27 -3.29
CA TRP A 437 -0.96 -26.85 -3.06
C TRP A 437 0.50 -26.49 -2.79
N SER A 438 1.36 -27.44 -2.38
CA SER A 438 2.77 -27.21 -2.11
C SER A 438 3.53 -26.76 -3.35
N ALA A 439 3.22 -27.32 -4.52
CA ALA A 439 3.83 -26.89 -5.79
C ALA A 439 3.73 -25.38 -6.00
N ARG A 440 2.58 -24.78 -5.68
CA ARG A 440 2.37 -23.33 -5.78
C ARG A 440 3.23 -22.56 -4.74
N LYS A 441 3.33 -23.08 -3.52
CA LYS A 441 4.13 -22.44 -2.45
C LYS A 441 5.61 -22.45 -2.74
N GLU A 442 6.11 -23.51 -3.37
CA GLU A 442 7.53 -23.71 -3.67
C GLU A 442 7.99 -23.01 -4.96
N ALA A 443 7.10 -22.31 -5.66
CA ALA A 443 7.38 -21.76 -6.98
C ALA A 443 8.64 -20.88 -7.03
N LEU A 444 8.79 -19.91 -6.14
CA LEU A 444 9.97 -19.02 -6.11
C LEU A 444 11.23 -19.80 -5.72
N TRP A 445 11.13 -20.63 -4.69
CA TRP A 445 12.28 -21.37 -4.17
C TRP A 445 12.82 -22.41 -5.16
N SER A 446 11.93 -23.04 -5.94
CA SER A 446 12.32 -23.96 -7.01
C SER A 446 13.10 -23.24 -8.11
N VAL A 447 12.77 -22.01 -8.46
CA VAL A 447 13.53 -21.20 -9.44
C VAL A 447 14.87 -20.75 -8.84
N ILE A 448 14.89 -20.31 -7.58
CA ILE A 448 16.14 -19.93 -6.89
C ILE A 448 17.12 -21.11 -6.82
N SER A 449 16.62 -22.33 -6.63
CA SER A 449 17.46 -23.54 -6.62
C SER A 449 18.10 -23.87 -7.97
N MET A 450 17.60 -23.27 -9.08
CA MET A 450 18.20 -23.40 -10.42
C MET A 450 19.36 -22.42 -10.68
N LYS A 451 19.78 -21.62 -9.69
CA LYS A 451 20.96 -20.76 -9.83
C LYS A 451 22.19 -21.58 -10.24
N ARG A 452 22.85 -21.18 -11.30
CA ARG A 452 24.06 -21.81 -11.84
C ARG A 452 25.30 -21.44 -11.03
N LYS A 453 25.28 -20.23 -10.42
CA LYS A 453 26.32 -19.67 -9.56
C LYS A 453 25.67 -18.92 -8.39
N PRO A 454 26.36 -18.80 -7.26
CA PRO A 454 25.84 -18.10 -6.08
C PRO A 454 25.47 -16.62 -6.33
N ASP A 455 26.11 -15.97 -7.29
CA ASP A 455 25.90 -14.57 -7.66
C ASP A 455 24.84 -14.36 -8.76
N ASP A 456 24.22 -15.43 -9.28
CA ASP A 456 23.05 -15.33 -10.15
C ASP A 456 21.91 -14.64 -9.36
N GLN A 457 21.20 -13.75 -10.05
CA GLN A 457 20.11 -12.95 -9.50
C GLN A 457 18.76 -13.47 -9.99
N VAL A 458 17.72 -13.18 -9.23
CA VAL A 458 16.34 -13.42 -9.63
C VAL A 458 15.59 -12.09 -9.73
N TRP A 459 14.81 -11.89 -10.78
CA TRP A 459 13.87 -10.79 -10.90
C TRP A 459 12.45 -11.33 -10.83
N THR A 460 11.72 -10.92 -9.80
CA THR A 460 10.32 -11.29 -9.61
C THR A 460 9.46 -10.13 -10.08
N THR A 461 8.71 -10.31 -11.14
CA THR A 461 7.75 -9.30 -11.62
C THR A 461 6.39 -9.46 -10.91
N ASP A 462 5.51 -8.46 -11.08
CA ASP A 462 4.22 -8.46 -10.38
C ASP A 462 3.24 -7.53 -11.12
N ILE A 463 2.78 -7.96 -12.28
CA ILE A 463 1.82 -7.19 -13.07
C ILE A 463 0.41 -7.77 -12.91
N ALA A 464 -0.59 -6.90 -13.01
CA ALA A 464 -1.97 -7.33 -13.12
C ALA A 464 -2.67 -6.58 -14.25
N VAL A 465 -3.61 -7.27 -14.91
CA VAL A 465 -4.39 -6.72 -16.02
C VAL A 465 -5.88 -7.08 -15.85
N PRO A 466 -6.79 -6.37 -16.53
CA PRO A 466 -8.16 -6.83 -16.64
C PRO A 466 -8.22 -8.28 -17.11
N ILE A 467 -9.07 -9.09 -16.51
CA ILE A 467 -9.15 -10.55 -16.76
C ILE A 467 -9.25 -10.89 -18.25
N SER A 468 -9.98 -10.10 -19.02
CA SER A 468 -10.12 -10.29 -20.48
C SER A 468 -8.81 -10.13 -21.27
N LYS A 469 -7.79 -9.52 -20.66
CA LYS A 469 -6.46 -9.31 -21.27
C LYS A 469 -5.43 -10.35 -20.82
N LEU A 470 -5.80 -11.16 -19.82
CA LEU A 470 -4.88 -12.12 -19.21
C LEU A 470 -4.33 -13.17 -20.21
N PRO A 471 -5.14 -13.80 -21.08
CA PRO A 471 -4.62 -14.78 -22.03
C PRO A 471 -3.55 -14.19 -22.95
N ASP A 472 -3.81 -13.01 -23.50
CA ASP A 472 -2.92 -12.35 -24.45
C ASP A 472 -1.59 -11.93 -23.80
N ILE A 473 -1.65 -11.30 -22.62
CA ILE A 473 -0.43 -10.79 -21.97
C ILE A 473 0.45 -11.93 -21.47
N ILE A 474 -0.16 -13.01 -20.97
CA ILE A 474 0.59 -14.14 -20.41
C ILE A 474 1.30 -14.91 -21.55
N GLU A 475 0.63 -15.10 -22.70
CA GLU A 475 1.21 -15.74 -23.87
C GLU A 475 2.37 -14.89 -24.46
N GLN A 476 2.15 -13.59 -24.64
CA GLN A 476 3.18 -12.67 -25.13
C GLN A 476 4.39 -12.61 -24.19
N THR A 477 4.15 -12.65 -22.88
CA THR A 477 5.22 -12.69 -21.87
C THR A 477 6.01 -13.99 -21.95
N LYS A 478 5.32 -15.13 -22.10
CA LYS A 478 5.96 -16.44 -22.28
C LYS A 478 6.85 -16.47 -23.53
N GLU A 479 6.38 -15.90 -24.62
CA GLU A 479 7.15 -15.83 -25.88
C GLU A 479 8.35 -14.88 -25.76
N ASP A 480 8.22 -13.74 -25.06
CA ASP A 480 9.33 -12.84 -24.79
C ASP A 480 10.42 -13.51 -23.93
N ILE A 481 10.02 -14.27 -22.89
CA ILE A 481 10.94 -15.05 -22.06
C ILE A 481 11.67 -16.07 -22.93
N ARG A 482 10.96 -16.84 -23.75
CA ARG A 482 11.55 -17.83 -24.65
C ARG A 482 12.57 -17.21 -25.60
N LYS A 483 12.28 -16.06 -26.19
CA LYS A 483 13.17 -15.33 -27.11
C LYS A 483 14.40 -14.75 -26.41
N SER A 484 14.30 -14.43 -25.13
CA SER A 484 15.41 -13.85 -24.38
C SER A 484 16.55 -14.84 -24.10
N GLY A 485 16.24 -16.15 -24.13
CA GLY A 485 17.18 -17.22 -23.75
C GLY A 485 17.42 -17.34 -22.25
N LEU A 486 16.78 -16.51 -21.42
CA LEU A 486 16.86 -16.61 -19.95
C LEU A 486 15.99 -17.77 -19.45
N LEU A 487 16.39 -18.37 -18.32
CA LEU A 487 15.46 -19.20 -17.57
C LEU A 487 14.42 -18.29 -16.95
N GLY A 488 13.17 -18.46 -17.38
CA GLY A 488 12.06 -17.69 -16.85
C GLY A 488 10.79 -18.52 -16.77
N THR A 489 10.03 -18.34 -15.68
CA THR A 489 8.82 -19.07 -15.36
C THR A 489 7.65 -18.09 -15.18
N ILE A 490 6.42 -18.59 -15.28
CA ILE A 490 5.20 -17.85 -15.02
C ILE A 490 4.40 -18.55 -13.93
N VAL A 491 4.02 -17.78 -12.91
CA VAL A 491 3.17 -18.20 -11.79
C VAL A 491 2.24 -17.04 -11.42
N GLY A 492 1.04 -17.29 -10.88
CA GLY A 492 0.22 -16.14 -10.49
C GLY A 492 -1.13 -16.40 -9.89
N HIS A 493 -1.66 -15.35 -9.25
CA HIS A 493 -3.02 -15.22 -8.70
C HIS A 493 -3.99 -14.83 -9.82
N VAL A 494 -4.14 -15.73 -10.78
CA VAL A 494 -4.81 -15.40 -12.05
C VAL A 494 -6.31 -15.13 -11.93
N GLY A 495 -6.94 -15.52 -10.81
CA GLY A 495 -8.32 -15.13 -10.50
C GLY A 495 -8.52 -13.62 -10.40
N ASP A 496 -7.46 -12.87 -10.04
CA ASP A 496 -7.44 -11.40 -9.96
C ASP A 496 -6.73 -10.74 -11.15
N GLY A 497 -6.34 -11.52 -12.17
CA GLY A 497 -5.58 -11.02 -13.32
C GLY A 497 -4.10 -10.74 -13.02
N ASN A 498 -3.62 -11.15 -11.85
CA ASN A 498 -2.23 -10.94 -11.41
C ASN A 498 -1.37 -12.16 -11.72
N PHE A 499 -0.15 -11.91 -12.24
CA PHE A 499 0.85 -12.96 -12.40
C PHE A 499 2.27 -12.41 -12.26
N HIS A 500 3.19 -13.33 -11.95
CA HIS A 500 4.61 -13.09 -11.78
C HIS A 500 5.40 -13.84 -12.85
N ALA A 501 6.43 -13.23 -13.39
CA ALA A 501 7.50 -13.92 -14.08
C ALA A 501 8.73 -13.92 -13.17
N PHE A 502 9.31 -15.09 -12.92
CA PHE A 502 10.59 -15.23 -12.23
C PHE A 502 11.68 -15.39 -13.28
N LEU A 503 12.58 -14.43 -13.38
CA LEU A 503 13.66 -14.41 -14.36
C LEU A 503 14.98 -14.65 -13.63
N LEU A 504 15.68 -15.73 -13.98
CA LEU A 504 17.02 -16.02 -13.46
C LEU A 504 18.06 -15.53 -14.46
N PHE A 505 19.01 -14.74 -14.00
CA PHE A 505 20.03 -14.11 -14.84
C PHE A 505 21.34 -13.86 -14.07
N ASN A 506 22.43 -13.78 -14.78
CA ASN A 506 23.71 -13.35 -14.25
C ASN A 506 23.99 -11.87 -14.61
N LYS A 507 25.12 -11.35 -14.12
CA LYS A 507 25.52 -9.97 -14.29
C LYS A 507 25.63 -9.52 -15.77
N SER A 508 26.05 -10.43 -16.67
CA SER A 508 26.15 -10.13 -18.11
C SER A 508 24.79 -10.16 -18.82
N GLU A 509 23.82 -10.86 -18.26
CA GLU A 509 22.45 -10.99 -18.76
C GLU A 509 21.50 -9.92 -18.18
N TYR A 510 21.96 -9.09 -17.24
CA TYR A 510 21.14 -8.08 -16.54
C TYR A 510 20.35 -7.20 -17.53
N LYS A 511 21.01 -6.72 -18.59
CA LYS A 511 20.35 -5.84 -19.58
C LYS A 511 19.23 -6.56 -20.35
N ILE A 512 19.40 -7.85 -20.63
CA ILE A 512 18.38 -8.68 -21.28
C ILE A 512 17.15 -8.81 -20.36
N ALA A 513 17.40 -9.10 -19.06
CA ALA A 513 16.35 -9.21 -18.07
C ALA A 513 15.62 -7.87 -17.88
N GLU A 514 16.36 -6.76 -17.77
CA GLU A 514 15.79 -5.41 -17.63
C GLU A 514 14.90 -5.04 -18.82
N ASP A 515 15.38 -5.24 -20.06
CA ASP A 515 14.62 -4.94 -21.27
C ASP A 515 13.36 -5.81 -21.39
N LEU A 516 13.40 -7.06 -20.90
CA LEU A 516 12.24 -7.94 -20.86
C LEU A 516 11.20 -7.43 -19.85
N VAL A 517 11.63 -7.08 -18.65
CA VAL A 517 10.75 -6.50 -17.61
C VAL A 517 10.12 -5.19 -18.09
N HIS A 518 10.89 -4.32 -18.73
CA HIS A 518 10.36 -3.06 -19.28
C HIS A 518 9.28 -3.30 -20.34
N ARG A 519 9.48 -4.27 -21.26
CA ARG A 519 8.45 -4.62 -22.26
C ARG A 519 7.20 -5.18 -21.62
N MET A 520 7.37 -6.01 -20.60
CA MET A 520 6.28 -6.63 -19.85
C MET A 520 5.43 -5.57 -19.13
N VAL A 521 6.07 -4.67 -18.38
CA VAL A 521 5.42 -3.56 -17.67
C VAL A 521 4.72 -2.62 -18.66
N LYS A 522 5.41 -2.26 -19.75
CA LYS A 522 4.81 -1.42 -20.79
C LYS A 522 3.54 -2.03 -21.35
N ARG A 523 3.56 -3.32 -21.67
CA ARG A 523 2.42 -4.06 -22.21
C ARG A 523 1.27 -4.11 -21.20
N ALA A 524 1.56 -4.35 -19.93
CA ALA A 524 0.54 -4.35 -18.88
C ALA A 524 -0.18 -3.01 -18.80
N VAL A 525 0.56 -1.91 -18.76
CA VAL A 525 -0.01 -0.55 -18.71
C VAL A 525 -0.79 -0.22 -19.99
N ASP A 526 -0.27 -0.58 -21.18
CA ASP A 526 -0.96 -0.38 -22.46
C ASP A 526 -2.27 -1.21 -22.57
N MET A 527 -2.41 -2.28 -21.76
CA MET A 527 -3.62 -3.10 -21.59
C MET A 527 -4.49 -2.70 -20.40
N GLU A 528 -4.36 -1.47 -19.90
CA GLU A 528 -5.11 -0.92 -18.75
C GLU A 528 -4.80 -1.64 -17.42
N GLY A 529 -3.62 -2.25 -17.31
CA GLY A 529 -3.14 -2.95 -16.13
C GLY A 529 -2.25 -2.09 -15.23
N THR A 530 -1.65 -2.74 -14.24
CA THR A 530 -0.77 -2.13 -13.24
C THR A 530 0.62 -2.76 -13.24
N VAL A 531 1.61 -1.99 -12.82
CA VAL A 531 3.01 -2.42 -12.66
C VAL A 531 3.21 -3.29 -11.41
N THR A 532 2.25 -3.26 -10.47
CA THR A 532 2.32 -4.01 -9.22
C THR A 532 0.93 -4.42 -8.75
N GLY A 533 0.70 -5.74 -8.63
CA GLY A 533 -0.53 -6.30 -8.10
C GLY A 533 -0.53 -6.33 -6.57
N GLU A 534 0.56 -6.82 -5.97
CA GLU A 534 0.64 -7.05 -4.52
C GLU A 534 2.00 -6.76 -3.87
N HIS A 535 3.12 -6.78 -4.62
CA HIS A 535 4.47 -6.60 -4.03
C HIS A 535 4.73 -5.19 -3.50
N GLY A 536 3.95 -4.20 -3.95
CA GLY A 536 4.21 -2.78 -3.72
C GLY A 536 5.22 -2.21 -4.72
N VAL A 537 5.52 -0.94 -4.56
CA VAL A 537 6.32 -0.13 -5.51
C VAL A 537 7.81 -0.17 -5.18
N GLY A 538 8.15 0.03 -3.92
CA GLY A 538 9.53 0.09 -3.43
C GLY A 538 10.42 1.05 -4.19
N LEU A 539 11.65 0.60 -4.48
CA LEU A 539 12.62 1.30 -5.33
C LEU A 539 12.50 0.89 -6.80
N VAL A 540 12.10 -0.37 -7.07
CA VAL A 540 12.14 -0.97 -8.40
C VAL A 540 11.07 -0.40 -9.33
N LYS A 541 9.86 -0.19 -8.82
CA LYS A 541 8.70 0.15 -9.66
C LYS A 541 8.31 1.62 -9.67
N ARG A 542 8.90 2.46 -8.80
CA ARG A 542 8.51 3.87 -8.62
C ARG A 542 8.55 4.70 -9.91
N ASP A 543 9.46 4.38 -10.82
CA ASP A 543 9.66 5.16 -12.04
C ASP A 543 8.64 4.82 -13.14
N TYR A 544 7.91 3.70 -13.00
CA TYR A 544 6.81 3.35 -13.90
C TYR A 544 5.48 4.04 -13.53
N LEU A 545 5.34 4.55 -12.29
CA LEU A 545 4.06 5.12 -11.83
C LEU A 545 3.58 6.30 -12.69
N ALA A 546 4.49 7.13 -13.19
CA ALA A 546 4.12 8.25 -14.06
C ALA A 546 3.52 7.79 -15.39
N ARG A 547 3.95 6.62 -15.91
CA ARG A 547 3.39 6.01 -17.10
C ARG A 547 2.00 5.41 -16.86
N GLU A 548 1.83 4.74 -15.71
CA GLU A 548 0.57 4.09 -15.34
C GLU A 548 -0.51 5.10 -14.94
N LEU A 549 -0.17 6.05 -14.08
CA LEU A 549 -1.13 6.91 -13.38
C LEU A 549 -1.16 8.35 -13.89
N GLY A 550 -0.18 8.75 -14.71
CA GLY A 550 0.04 10.13 -15.10
C GLY A 550 0.88 10.91 -14.09
N GLN A 551 1.60 11.92 -14.59
CA GLN A 551 2.52 12.74 -13.79
C GLN A 551 1.81 13.49 -12.67
N GLU A 552 0.62 14.03 -12.92
CA GLU A 552 -0.16 14.78 -11.95
C GLU A 552 -0.58 13.94 -10.73
N THR A 553 -0.86 12.65 -10.95
CA THR A 553 -1.17 11.72 -9.86
C THR A 553 0.05 11.46 -8.99
N VAL A 554 1.22 11.26 -9.60
CA VAL A 554 2.48 11.10 -8.85
C VAL A 554 2.83 12.37 -8.09
N ASP A 555 2.57 13.54 -8.69
CA ASP A 555 2.78 14.85 -8.05
C ASP A 555 1.79 15.09 -6.88
N ALA A 556 0.58 14.54 -6.95
CA ALA A 556 -0.38 14.54 -5.84
C ALA A 556 0.10 13.62 -4.69
N MET A 557 0.63 12.43 -5.01
CA MET A 557 1.26 11.54 -4.00
C MET A 557 2.45 12.23 -3.32
N ARG A 558 3.26 13.00 -4.07
CA ARG A 558 4.39 13.77 -3.51
C ARG A 558 3.91 14.86 -2.57
N LYS A 559 2.79 15.52 -2.90
CA LYS A 559 2.14 16.50 -2.02
C LYS A 559 1.67 15.85 -0.71
N LEU A 560 1.08 14.65 -0.80
CA LEU A 560 0.65 13.88 0.34
C LEU A 560 1.84 13.48 1.23
N LYS A 561 2.92 12.98 0.64
CA LYS A 561 4.16 12.66 1.35
C LYS A 561 4.68 13.87 2.13
N GLN A 562 4.72 15.05 1.51
CA GLN A 562 5.15 16.28 2.18
C GLN A 562 4.22 16.73 3.30
N ALA A 563 2.93 16.43 3.21
CA ALA A 563 1.97 16.76 4.26
C ALA A 563 2.15 15.91 5.52
N PHE A 564 2.49 14.62 5.37
CA PHE A 564 2.68 13.69 6.49
C PHE A 564 4.13 13.64 6.99
N ASP A 565 5.09 13.87 6.10
CA ASP A 565 6.52 13.80 6.40
C ASP A 565 7.27 14.94 5.69
N PRO A 566 7.17 16.17 6.21
CA PRO A 566 7.76 17.34 5.57
C PRO A 566 9.28 17.33 5.51
N LEU A 567 9.96 16.58 6.40
CA LEU A 567 11.41 16.39 6.42
C LEU A 567 11.87 15.18 5.59
N CYS A 568 10.91 14.42 5.04
CA CYS A 568 11.17 13.22 4.25
C CYS A 568 12.04 12.17 4.98
N LEU A 569 11.75 11.95 6.27
CA LEU A 569 12.51 11.03 7.12
C LEU A 569 12.10 9.57 6.87
N LEU A 570 10.80 9.32 6.68
CA LEU A 570 10.23 7.98 6.64
C LEU A 570 10.43 7.34 5.28
N ASN A 571 11.16 6.25 5.25
CA ASN A 571 11.41 5.36 4.11
C ASN A 571 11.64 6.12 2.78
N CYS A 572 12.53 7.12 2.84
CA CYS A 572 12.82 8.03 1.73
C CYS A 572 13.19 7.25 0.46
N ASP A 573 12.83 7.81 -0.70
CA ASP A 573 13.05 7.28 -2.04
C ASP A 573 12.16 6.11 -2.48
N LYS A 574 11.37 5.48 -1.59
CA LYS A 574 10.41 4.45 -1.97
C LYS A 574 9.08 5.07 -2.40
N VAL A 575 8.34 4.35 -3.21
CA VAL A 575 7.06 4.72 -3.83
C VAL A 575 7.20 5.86 -4.84
N ILE A 576 7.78 6.99 -4.46
CA ILE A 576 7.96 8.18 -5.29
C ILE A 576 9.34 8.82 -5.07
N ARG A 577 9.86 9.49 -6.09
CA ARG A 577 11.07 10.31 -5.96
C ARG A 577 10.74 11.66 -5.31
N MET A 578 11.61 12.10 -4.38
CA MET A 578 11.55 13.43 -3.78
C MET A 578 12.63 14.38 -4.32
N GLU A 579 13.62 13.87 -5.05
CA GLU A 579 14.64 14.63 -5.78
C GLU A 579 15.15 13.85 -7.00
N ASN A 580 15.74 14.57 -7.96
CA ASN A 580 16.51 13.95 -9.03
C ASN A 580 17.91 13.63 -8.51
N VAL A 581 18.28 12.36 -8.52
CA VAL A 581 19.65 11.93 -8.20
C VAL A 581 20.40 11.80 -9.52
N ALA A 582 21.49 12.56 -9.68
CA ALA A 582 22.33 12.47 -10.88
C ALA A 582 22.90 11.04 -11.00
N GLY A 583 22.70 10.38 -12.13
CA GLY A 583 23.15 9.02 -12.39
C GLY A 583 22.08 7.93 -12.16
N ASP A 584 20.89 8.28 -11.69
CA ASP A 584 19.71 7.39 -11.64
C ASP A 584 18.86 7.60 -12.90
N GLU A 585 19.47 7.49 -14.08
CA GLU A 585 18.71 7.44 -15.34
C GLU A 585 18.05 6.05 -15.48
N VAL A 586 16.92 5.86 -14.79
CA VAL A 586 15.89 4.94 -15.26
C VAL A 586 14.95 5.81 -16.12
N SER A 587 15.35 6.04 -17.35
CA SER A 587 14.43 6.56 -18.35
C SER A 587 13.43 5.45 -18.67
N PRO A 588 12.14 5.62 -18.49
CA PRO A 588 11.15 4.76 -19.11
C PRO A 588 11.18 5.07 -20.62
N ARG A 589 12.02 4.34 -21.37
CA ARG A 589 12.04 4.35 -22.83
C ARG A 589 10.88 3.58 -23.41
#